data_0d8b85037b48e04fd47fd5d530ffd3cc
#
_entry.id   0d8b85037b48e04fd47fd5d530ffd3cc
#
_cell.length_a   1.000
_cell.length_b   1.000
_cell.length_c   1.000
_cell.angle_alpha   90.00
_cell.angle_beta   90.00
_cell.angle_gamma   90.00
#
_symmetry.space_group_name_H-M   'P 1'
#
loop_
_entity.id
_entity.type
_entity.pdbx_description
1 polymer ?
#
loop_
_entity_poly.entity_id
_entity_poly.type
_entity_poly.pdbx_seq_one_letter_code
_entity_poly.pdbx_strand_id
1 'polypeptide(L)'
;MTMPIWAAFPPEVHSAALSSGPGPGSLLAAEQAWQALSAEYASAAAELGDLLAAVQAGTWQGPSAEAFVAAHVPYLAWLLQNSTNSTAAAREAETVAAAYTAALSAMPTLEQLATNHAVFAQLVATNFFGVNTIPIAQNEIEYLQMWLQAATTMAIYEAVSETAMTWKPPTAPPPQIQKTGVANQDAGGGPTQLSWWVTRVQEVARAISGDLSQSPSNPSATLSDLMSDPLLATEVPHWAGESLLYFTPQVPQLTQLSFGLIAPFIPAAGAPGVAGLAGLAGLAGGAPAPVLPG
;
A
#
# COMPACT_ATOMS: atom_id res chain seq x y z
N MET A 1 -11.22 -18.90 -7.66
CA MET A 1 -11.58 -18.03 -8.80
C MET A 1 -11.69 -18.90 -10.02
N THR A 2 -12.71 -18.71 -10.86
CA THR A 2 -12.80 -19.41 -12.15
C THR A 2 -11.79 -18.75 -13.09
N MET A 3 -10.85 -19.53 -13.63
CA MET A 3 -9.89 -19.03 -14.63
C MET A 3 -10.66 -18.58 -15.88
N PRO A 4 -10.36 -17.43 -16.46
CA PRO A 4 -10.99 -16.99 -17.69
C PRO A 4 -10.61 -17.90 -18.85
N ILE A 5 -11.58 -18.18 -19.71
CA ILE A 5 -11.35 -18.98 -20.91
C ILE A 5 -11.00 -17.99 -22.04
N TRP A 6 -9.73 -17.66 -22.21
CA TRP A 6 -9.28 -16.67 -23.19
C TRP A 6 -9.68 -17.02 -24.62
N ALA A 7 -9.75 -18.31 -24.95
CA ALA A 7 -10.21 -18.77 -26.26
C ALA A 7 -11.72 -18.56 -26.53
N ALA A 8 -12.50 -18.14 -25.51
CA ALA A 8 -13.93 -17.87 -25.69
C ALA A 8 -14.23 -16.52 -26.37
N PHE A 9 -13.23 -15.63 -26.45
CA PHE A 9 -13.39 -14.30 -27.07
C PHE A 9 -12.48 -14.17 -28.27
N PRO A 10 -12.89 -13.40 -29.32
CA PRO A 10 -12.11 -13.19 -30.52
C PRO A 10 -10.86 -12.35 -30.25
N PRO A 11 -9.81 -12.48 -31.09
CA PRO A 11 -8.53 -11.81 -30.88
C PRO A 11 -8.62 -10.29 -30.86
N GLU A 12 -9.60 -9.71 -31.53
CA GLU A 12 -9.87 -8.25 -31.53
C GLU A 12 -10.16 -7.74 -30.11
N VAL A 13 -10.88 -8.50 -29.32
CA VAL A 13 -11.23 -8.13 -27.93
C VAL A 13 -9.97 -8.08 -27.09
N HIS A 14 -9.10 -9.08 -27.19
CA HIS A 14 -7.85 -9.12 -26.43
C HIS A 14 -6.87 -8.04 -26.88
N SER A 15 -6.71 -7.87 -28.18
CA SER A 15 -5.84 -6.85 -28.76
C SER A 15 -6.31 -5.44 -28.39
N ALA A 16 -7.60 -5.15 -28.47
CA ALA A 16 -8.17 -3.87 -28.08
C ALA A 16 -8.02 -3.62 -26.59
N ALA A 17 -8.35 -4.60 -25.73
CA ALA A 17 -8.24 -4.46 -24.29
C ALA A 17 -6.80 -4.20 -23.82
N LEU A 18 -5.82 -4.92 -24.38
CA LEU A 18 -4.43 -4.79 -24.03
C LEU A 18 -3.84 -3.46 -24.52
N SER A 19 -4.14 -3.06 -25.77
CA SER A 19 -3.61 -1.82 -26.36
C SER A 19 -4.27 -0.54 -25.84
N SER A 20 -5.52 -0.60 -25.38
CA SER A 20 -6.21 0.54 -24.77
C SER A 20 -6.02 0.65 -23.26
N GLY A 21 -5.33 -0.31 -22.64
CA GLY A 21 -5.06 -0.33 -21.20
C GLY A 21 -4.15 0.82 -20.74
N PRO A 22 -4.02 1.03 -19.41
CA PRO A 22 -3.21 2.11 -18.84
C PRO A 22 -1.69 1.93 -19.05
N GLY A 23 -1.26 0.81 -19.60
CA GLY A 23 0.14 0.48 -19.80
C GLY A 23 0.87 0.10 -18.50
N PRO A 24 2.19 -0.17 -18.57
CA PRO A 24 2.99 -0.62 -17.43
C PRO A 24 3.44 0.53 -16.51
N GLY A 25 3.07 1.79 -16.78
CA GLY A 25 3.59 2.96 -16.08
C GLY A 25 3.38 2.94 -14.57
N SER A 26 2.21 2.51 -14.10
CA SER A 26 1.91 2.40 -12.66
C SER A 26 2.74 1.31 -11.97
N LEU A 27 3.03 0.20 -12.67
CA LEU A 27 3.86 -0.89 -12.16
C LEU A 27 5.33 -0.45 -12.03
N LEU A 28 5.85 0.27 -13.03
CA LEU A 28 7.21 0.83 -12.99
C LEU A 28 7.34 1.90 -11.91
N ALA A 29 6.31 2.71 -11.68
CA ALA A 29 6.30 3.65 -10.57
C ALA A 29 6.28 2.93 -9.20
N ALA A 30 5.53 1.84 -9.08
CA ALA A 30 5.53 1.01 -7.88
C ALA A 30 6.90 0.33 -7.64
N GLU A 31 7.52 -0.17 -8.70
CA GLU A 31 8.88 -0.74 -8.66
C GLU A 31 9.88 0.27 -8.10
N GLN A 32 9.90 1.50 -8.62
CA GLN A 32 10.78 2.57 -8.13
C GLN A 32 10.51 2.93 -6.67
N ALA A 33 9.23 2.98 -6.25
CA ALA A 33 8.87 3.25 -4.86
C ALA A 33 9.35 2.13 -3.91
N TRP A 34 9.25 0.86 -4.32
CA TRP A 34 9.77 -0.26 -3.56
C TRP A 34 11.31 -0.26 -3.49
N GLN A 35 12.00 0.13 -4.56
CA GLN A 35 13.46 0.27 -4.55
C GLN A 35 13.91 1.39 -3.61
N ALA A 36 13.22 2.56 -3.64
CA ALA A 36 13.49 3.65 -2.72
C ALA A 36 13.29 3.21 -1.26
N LEU A 37 12.20 2.50 -0.95
CA LEU A 37 11.93 1.97 0.39
C LEU A 37 13.00 0.97 0.84
N SER A 38 13.48 0.12 -0.08
CA SER A 38 14.59 -0.81 0.22
C SER A 38 15.86 -0.06 0.59
N ALA A 39 16.20 1.01 -0.13
CA ALA A 39 17.36 1.85 0.16
C ALA A 39 17.24 2.54 1.52
N GLU A 40 16.05 3.06 1.87
CA GLU A 40 15.79 3.66 3.18
C GLU A 40 15.99 2.67 4.34
N TYR A 41 15.46 1.44 4.22
CA TYR A 41 15.68 0.40 5.22
C TYR A 41 17.16 0.02 5.34
N ALA A 42 17.88 -0.07 4.23
CA ALA A 42 19.31 -0.36 4.23
C ALA A 42 20.13 0.77 4.88
N SER A 43 19.79 2.03 4.58
CA SER A 43 20.41 3.21 5.19
C SER A 43 20.19 3.25 6.70
N ALA A 44 18.95 3.07 7.14
CA ALA A 44 18.63 3.01 8.57
C ALA A 44 19.35 1.85 9.29
N ALA A 45 19.50 0.69 8.62
CA ALA A 45 20.25 -0.43 9.17
C ALA A 45 21.75 -0.11 9.31
N ALA A 46 22.33 0.57 8.31
CA ALA A 46 23.73 0.97 8.38
C ALA A 46 23.98 1.99 9.49
N GLU A 47 23.15 3.03 9.58
CA GLU A 47 23.23 4.03 10.65
C GLU A 47 23.09 3.42 12.04
N LEU A 48 22.14 2.50 12.23
CA LEU A 48 22.01 1.76 13.50
C LEU A 48 23.24 0.93 13.78
N GLY A 49 23.78 0.24 12.77
CA GLY A 49 25.00 -0.55 12.89
C GLY A 49 26.18 0.29 13.35
N ASP A 50 26.38 1.46 12.75
CA ASP A 50 27.44 2.41 13.12
C ASP A 50 27.26 2.95 14.55
N LEU A 51 26.02 3.26 14.96
CA LEU A 51 25.74 3.68 16.33
C LEU A 51 26.05 2.58 17.36
N LEU A 52 25.68 1.33 17.07
CA LEU A 52 25.98 0.20 17.93
C LEU A 52 27.48 -0.08 18.01
N ALA A 53 28.20 0.06 16.92
CA ALA A 53 29.66 -0.06 16.89
C ALA A 53 30.33 1.07 17.70
N ALA A 54 29.83 2.30 17.60
CA ALA A 54 30.31 3.44 18.39
C ALA A 54 30.08 3.24 19.89
N VAL A 55 28.96 2.65 20.30
CA VAL A 55 28.70 2.29 21.70
C VAL A 55 29.72 1.28 22.21
N GLN A 56 30.03 0.25 21.41
CA GLN A 56 31.02 -0.78 21.80
C GLN A 56 32.45 -0.23 21.87
N ALA A 57 32.79 0.73 21.02
CA ALA A 57 34.12 1.36 21.01
C ALA A 57 34.24 2.50 22.04
N GLY A 58 33.15 2.96 22.60
CA GLY A 58 33.08 4.13 23.47
C GLY A 58 33.47 3.85 24.93
N THR A 59 33.26 4.89 25.76
CA THR A 59 33.54 4.84 27.21
C THR A 59 32.47 4.07 28.01
N TRP A 60 31.31 3.80 27.42
CA TRP A 60 30.27 3.01 28.06
C TRP A 60 30.56 1.51 27.84
N GLN A 61 31.08 0.89 28.89
CA GLN A 61 31.44 -0.53 28.85
C GLN A 61 30.77 -1.30 29.99
N GLY A 62 30.71 -2.61 29.87
CA GLY A 62 30.16 -3.52 30.85
C GLY A 62 28.78 -4.09 30.48
N PRO A 63 28.16 -4.87 31.38
CA PRO A 63 26.96 -5.67 31.07
C PRO A 63 25.76 -4.86 30.56
N SER A 64 25.65 -3.60 30.96
CA SER A 64 24.56 -2.73 30.48
C SER A 64 24.76 -2.29 29.03
N ALA A 65 25.98 -1.99 28.60
CA ALA A 65 26.30 -1.67 27.22
C ALA A 65 26.13 -2.91 26.30
N GLU A 66 26.57 -4.08 26.77
CA GLU A 66 26.37 -5.34 26.05
C GLU A 66 24.88 -5.67 25.92
N ALA A 67 24.10 -5.51 26.96
CA ALA A 67 22.65 -5.71 26.92
C ALA A 67 21.94 -4.72 25.97
N PHE A 68 22.39 -3.46 25.93
CA PHE A 68 21.89 -2.48 25.00
C PHE A 68 22.13 -2.89 23.55
N VAL A 69 23.36 -3.26 23.19
CA VAL A 69 23.70 -3.72 21.84
C VAL A 69 22.88 -4.97 21.48
N ALA A 70 22.86 -5.97 22.38
CA ALA A 70 22.12 -7.20 22.15
C ALA A 70 20.62 -6.98 21.94
N ALA A 71 20.01 -6.00 22.62
CA ALA A 71 18.60 -5.66 22.45
C ALA A 71 18.28 -5.08 21.05
N HIS A 72 19.24 -4.46 20.37
CA HIS A 72 19.05 -3.87 19.05
C HIS A 72 19.32 -4.82 17.88
N VAL A 73 20.03 -5.92 18.12
CA VAL A 73 20.36 -6.89 17.04
C VAL A 73 19.12 -7.42 16.31
N PRO A 74 18.03 -7.80 16.99
CA PRO A 74 16.81 -8.24 16.27
C PRO A 74 16.18 -7.12 15.42
N TYR A 75 16.26 -5.87 15.86
CA TYR A 75 15.72 -4.74 15.11
C TYR A 75 16.58 -4.45 13.87
N LEU A 76 17.90 -4.53 13.97
CA LEU A 76 18.81 -4.45 12.84
C LEU A 76 18.50 -5.53 11.80
N ALA A 77 18.33 -6.77 12.25
CA ALA A 77 17.94 -7.87 11.37
C ALA A 77 16.59 -7.64 10.70
N TRP A 78 15.63 -7.06 11.42
CA TRP A 78 14.31 -6.69 10.88
C TRP A 78 14.43 -5.61 9.79
N LEU A 79 15.25 -4.58 9.97
CA LEU A 79 15.51 -3.56 8.95
C LEU A 79 16.09 -4.17 7.67
N LEU A 80 17.11 -5.03 7.79
CA LEU A 80 17.73 -5.72 6.66
C LEU A 80 16.74 -6.65 5.94
N GLN A 81 15.90 -7.35 6.70
CA GLN A 81 14.85 -8.19 6.12
C GLN A 81 13.81 -7.36 5.34
N ASN A 82 13.42 -6.20 5.85
CA ASN A 82 12.48 -5.32 5.13
C ASN A 82 13.10 -4.69 3.89
N SER A 83 14.40 -4.37 3.91
CA SER A 83 15.13 -3.98 2.70
C SER A 83 15.06 -5.09 1.63
N THR A 84 15.35 -6.33 2.03
CA THR A 84 15.27 -7.50 1.13
C THR A 84 13.86 -7.72 0.60
N ASN A 85 12.84 -7.64 1.45
CA ASN A 85 11.44 -7.79 1.08
C ASN A 85 11.00 -6.71 0.09
N SER A 86 11.43 -5.46 0.31
CA SER A 86 11.14 -4.34 -0.59
C SER A 86 11.80 -4.53 -1.96
N THR A 87 13.05 -4.98 -1.99
CA THR A 87 13.73 -5.34 -3.26
C THR A 87 12.99 -6.43 -4.02
N ALA A 88 12.48 -7.45 -3.32
CA ALA A 88 11.72 -8.51 -3.95
C ALA A 88 10.38 -7.98 -4.49
N ALA A 89 9.67 -7.11 -3.76
CA ALA A 89 8.44 -6.46 -4.26
C ALA A 89 8.69 -5.61 -5.52
N ALA A 90 9.82 -4.92 -5.58
CA ALA A 90 10.22 -4.17 -6.79
C ALA A 90 10.37 -5.10 -7.99
N ARG A 91 11.03 -6.25 -7.83
CA ARG A 91 11.23 -7.24 -8.90
C ARG A 91 9.91 -7.84 -9.39
N GLU A 92 8.95 -8.09 -8.50
CA GLU A 92 7.64 -8.58 -8.91
C GLU A 92 6.89 -7.53 -9.75
N ALA A 93 6.93 -6.26 -9.35
CA ALA A 93 6.34 -5.17 -10.14
C ALA A 93 7.00 -5.04 -11.53
N GLU A 94 8.32 -5.12 -11.60
CA GLU A 94 9.09 -5.13 -12.86
C GLU A 94 8.71 -6.33 -13.74
N THR A 95 8.58 -7.51 -13.14
CA THR A 95 8.21 -8.75 -13.85
C THR A 95 6.84 -8.63 -14.50
N VAL A 96 5.83 -8.08 -13.81
CA VAL A 96 4.50 -7.86 -14.39
C VAL A 96 4.54 -6.79 -15.48
N ALA A 97 5.31 -5.72 -15.31
CA ALA A 97 5.48 -4.69 -16.33
C ALA A 97 6.14 -5.23 -17.60
N ALA A 98 7.15 -6.08 -17.43
CA ALA A 98 7.81 -6.77 -18.56
C ALA A 98 6.86 -7.76 -19.24
N ALA A 99 6.07 -8.53 -18.48
CA ALA A 99 5.07 -9.45 -19.01
C ALA A 99 3.99 -8.71 -19.82
N TYR A 100 3.53 -7.55 -19.36
CA TYR A 100 2.61 -6.71 -20.13
C TYR A 100 3.22 -6.27 -21.46
N THR A 101 4.45 -5.78 -21.43
CA THR A 101 5.15 -5.33 -22.65
C THR A 101 5.38 -6.47 -23.63
N ALA A 102 5.75 -7.65 -23.13
CA ALA A 102 5.90 -8.86 -23.92
C ALA A 102 4.55 -9.30 -24.54
N ALA A 103 3.48 -9.28 -23.73
CA ALA A 103 2.14 -9.60 -24.22
C ALA A 103 1.68 -8.64 -25.31
N LEU A 104 1.91 -7.34 -25.13
CA LEU A 104 1.55 -6.32 -26.13
C LEU A 104 2.31 -6.55 -27.46
N SER A 105 3.58 -6.92 -27.39
CA SER A 105 4.38 -7.19 -28.60
C SER A 105 4.02 -8.49 -29.30
N ALA A 106 3.54 -9.49 -28.55
CA ALA A 106 3.15 -10.79 -29.08
C ALA A 106 1.68 -10.85 -29.53
N MET A 107 0.86 -9.86 -29.17
CA MET A 107 -0.55 -9.80 -29.53
C MET A 107 -0.73 -9.47 -31.00
N PRO A 108 -1.60 -10.18 -31.75
CA PRO A 108 -1.97 -9.77 -33.10
C PRO A 108 -2.52 -8.33 -33.08
N THR A 109 -2.02 -7.48 -33.97
CA THR A 109 -2.48 -6.08 -33.99
C THR A 109 -3.89 -5.96 -34.57
N LEU A 110 -4.64 -4.93 -34.16
CA LEU A 110 -5.96 -4.65 -34.73
C LEU A 110 -5.89 -4.42 -36.23
N GLU A 111 -4.78 -3.88 -36.74
CA GLU A 111 -4.54 -3.68 -38.17
C GLU A 111 -4.38 -5.02 -38.91
N GLN A 112 -3.61 -5.98 -38.37
CA GLN A 112 -3.48 -7.33 -38.93
C GLN A 112 -4.84 -8.04 -39.01
N LEU A 113 -5.63 -7.95 -37.92
CA LEU A 113 -6.96 -8.55 -37.86
C LEU A 113 -7.93 -7.90 -38.86
N ALA A 114 -7.95 -6.57 -38.94
CA ALA A 114 -8.74 -5.84 -39.92
C ALA A 114 -8.34 -6.18 -41.37
N THR A 115 -7.06 -6.33 -41.63
CA THR A 115 -6.54 -6.72 -42.94
C THR A 115 -7.00 -8.13 -43.32
N ASN A 116 -6.93 -9.08 -42.38
CA ASN A 116 -7.42 -10.45 -42.62
C ASN A 116 -8.91 -10.45 -42.98
N HIS A 117 -9.74 -9.72 -42.24
CA HIS A 117 -11.17 -9.59 -42.53
C HIS A 117 -11.44 -8.91 -43.88
N ALA A 118 -10.66 -7.90 -44.28
CA ALA A 118 -10.80 -7.24 -45.58
C ALA A 118 -10.45 -8.19 -46.71
N VAL A 119 -9.37 -8.97 -46.59
CA VAL A 119 -8.98 -10.02 -47.56
C VAL A 119 -10.05 -11.08 -47.64
N PHE A 120 -10.57 -11.58 -46.52
CA PHE A 120 -11.69 -12.52 -46.48
C PHE A 120 -12.89 -12.01 -47.28
N ALA A 121 -13.34 -10.79 -47.01
CA ALA A 121 -14.47 -10.19 -47.71
C ALA A 121 -14.24 -10.08 -49.20
N GLN A 122 -13.03 -9.70 -49.65
CA GLN A 122 -12.67 -9.63 -51.06
C GLN A 122 -12.67 -11.01 -51.73
N LEU A 123 -12.09 -12.02 -51.07
CA LEU A 123 -12.05 -13.38 -51.58
C LEU A 123 -13.46 -13.97 -51.74
N VAL A 124 -14.34 -13.74 -50.75
CA VAL A 124 -15.73 -14.17 -50.82
C VAL A 124 -16.49 -13.47 -51.95
N ALA A 125 -16.34 -12.13 -52.07
CA ALA A 125 -17.01 -11.35 -53.11
C ALA A 125 -16.60 -11.75 -54.54
N THR A 126 -15.38 -12.28 -54.70
CA THR A 126 -14.85 -12.69 -56.03
C THR A 126 -14.85 -14.20 -56.23
N ASN A 127 -15.49 -15.00 -55.34
CA ASN A 127 -15.49 -16.45 -55.39
C ASN A 127 -16.47 -17.02 -56.44
N PHE A 128 -16.37 -16.53 -57.70
CA PHE A 128 -17.19 -17.04 -58.81
C PHE A 128 -16.79 -18.48 -59.15
N PHE A 129 -17.76 -19.37 -59.23
CA PHE A 129 -17.54 -20.80 -59.51
C PHE A 129 -16.59 -21.53 -58.53
N GLY A 130 -16.33 -20.96 -57.33
CA GLY A 130 -15.51 -21.60 -56.31
C GLY A 130 -13.99 -21.43 -56.49
N VAL A 131 -13.53 -20.51 -57.35
CA VAL A 131 -12.10 -20.30 -57.64
C VAL A 131 -11.28 -19.87 -56.44
N ASN A 132 -11.92 -19.24 -55.46
CA ASN A 132 -11.26 -18.74 -54.23
C ASN A 132 -11.48 -19.66 -53.02
N THR A 133 -12.04 -20.84 -53.16
CA THR A 133 -12.33 -21.74 -52.05
C THR A 133 -11.07 -22.06 -51.20
N ILE A 134 -9.93 -22.33 -51.89
CA ILE A 134 -8.66 -22.62 -51.20
C ILE A 134 -8.09 -21.34 -50.54
N PRO A 135 -8.00 -20.16 -51.18
CA PRO A 135 -7.59 -18.94 -50.56
C PRO A 135 -8.46 -18.53 -49.35
N ILE A 136 -9.78 -18.72 -49.42
CA ILE A 136 -10.70 -18.47 -48.31
C ILE A 136 -10.33 -19.36 -47.10
N ALA A 137 -10.16 -20.67 -47.33
CA ALA A 137 -9.77 -21.58 -46.27
C ALA A 137 -8.40 -21.24 -45.64
N GLN A 138 -7.45 -20.78 -46.42
CA GLN A 138 -6.16 -20.31 -45.92
C GLN A 138 -6.30 -19.08 -45.07
N ASN A 139 -7.10 -18.09 -45.46
CA ASN A 139 -7.35 -16.88 -44.69
C ASN A 139 -8.06 -17.18 -43.37
N GLU A 140 -9.00 -18.14 -43.36
CA GLU A 140 -9.64 -18.61 -42.10
C GLU A 140 -8.64 -19.31 -41.16
N ILE A 141 -7.70 -20.10 -41.70
CA ILE A 141 -6.64 -20.72 -40.90
C ILE A 141 -5.72 -19.64 -40.29
N GLU A 142 -5.36 -18.61 -41.06
CA GLU A 142 -4.57 -17.48 -40.53
C GLU A 142 -5.31 -16.77 -39.40
N TYR A 143 -6.62 -16.55 -39.52
CA TYR A 143 -7.43 -15.97 -38.46
C TYR A 143 -7.47 -16.86 -37.20
N LEU A 144 -7.63 -18.16 -37.36
CA LEU A 144 -7.58 -19.12 -36.25
C LEU A 144 -6.20 -19.15 -35.58
N GLN A 145 -5.12 -18.99 -36.34
CA GLN A 145 -3.77 -18.87 -35.76
C GLN A 145 -3.64 -17.60 -34.92
N MET A 146 -4.13 -16.46 -35.40
CA MET A 146 -4.16 -15.21 -34.66
C MET A 146 -5.02 -15.32 -33.40
N TRP A 147 -6.16 -16.03 -33.47
CA TRP A 147 -6.99 -16.32 -32.32
C TRP A 147 -6.25 -17.13 -31.25
N LEU A 148 -5.62 -18.22 -31.65
CA LEU A 148 -4.84 -19.07 -30.75
C LEU A 148 -3.65 -18.29 -30.15
N GLN A 149 -2.97 -17.49 -30.97
CA GLN A 149 -1.87 -16.62 -30.54
C GLN A 149 -2.36 -15.63 -29.45
N ALA A 150 -3.46 -14.94 -29.69
CA ALA A 150 -4.02 -13.99 -28.73
C ALA A 150 -4.43 -14.67 -27.42
N ALA A 151 -5.13 -15.79 -27.47
CA ALA A 151 -5.55 -16.56 -26.30
C ALA A 151 -4.34 -17.07 -25.49
N THR A 152 -3.30 -17.59 -26.16
CA THR A 152 -2.07 -18.05 -25.51
C THR A 152 -1.30 -16.90 -24.88
N THR A 153 -1.20 -15.75 -25.55
CA THR A 153 -0.56 -14.55 -25.03
C THR A 153 -1.23 -14.08 -23.75
N MET A 154 -2.57 -14.02 -23.72
CA MET A 154 -3.32 -13.65 -22.52
C MET A 154 -3.14 -14.66 -21.38
N ALA A 155 -3.14 -15.96 -21.68
CA ALA A 155 -2.93 -17.00 -20.67
C ALA A 155 -1.54 -16.92 -20.04
N ILE A 156 -0.50 -16.64 -20.81
CA ILE A 156 0.87 -16.45 -20.31
C ILE A 156 0.95 -15.18 -19.45
N TYR A 157 0.37 -14.07 -19.90
CA TYR A 157 0.33 -12.82 -19.15
C TYR A 157 -0.38 -12.99 -17.81
N GLU A 158 -1.54 -13.67 -17.81
CA GLU A 158 -2.28 -14.01 -16.59
C GLU A 158 -1.43 -14.83 -15.61
N ALA A 159 -0.82 -15.92 -16.08
CA ALA A 159 -0.02 -16.82 -15.25
C ALA A 159 1.15 -16.10 -14.57
N VAL A 160 1.85 -15.23 -15.30
CA VAL A 160 2.93 -14.41 -14.74
C VAL A 160 2.39 -13.41 -13.72
N SER A 161 1.30 -12.73 -14.04
CA SER A 161 0.67 -11.74 -13.17
C SER A 161 0.14 -12.36 -11.87
N GLU A 162 -0.52 -13.51 -11.96
CA GLU A 162 -1.00 -14.26 -10.79
C GLU A 162 0.15 -14.71 -9.89
N THR A 163 1.24 -15.22 -10.48
CA THR A 163 2.43 -15.63 -9.72
C THR A 163 3.01 -14.45 -8.94
N ALA A 164 3.19 -13.30 -9.58
CA ALA A 164 3.69 -12.10 -8.95
C ALA A 164 2.74 -11.56 -7.85
N MET A 165 1.43 -11.62 -8.09
CA MET A 165 0.42 -11.15 -7.12
C MET A 165 0.26 -12.06 -5.91
N THR A 166 0.59 -13.35 -6.00
CA THR A 166 0.56 -14.28 -4.85
C THR A 166 1.71 -14.03 -3.90
N TRP A 167 2.79 -13.43 -4.36
CA TRP A 167 3.92 -13.07 -3.53
C TRP A 167 3.58 -11.81 -2.70
N LYS A 168 3.48 -11.99 -1.38
CA LYS A 168 3.31 -10.90 -0.42
C LYS A 168 4.50 -10.92 0.52
N PRO A 169 5.27 -9.81 0.62
CA PRO A 169 6.35 -9.76 1.58
C PRO A 169 5.76 -9.90 2.99
N PRO A 170 6.32 -10.79 3.82
CA PRO A 170 5.91 -10.90 5.20
C PRO A 170 6.29 -9.61 5.93
N THR A 171 5.29 -8.82 6.32
CA THR A 171 5.48 -7.62 7.12
C THR A 171 5.34 -8.01 8.58
N ALA A 172 6.44 -8.46 9.19
CA ALA A 172 6.46 -8.68 10.62
C ALA A 172 6.52 -7.31 11.34
N PRO A 173 5.81 -7.15 12.48
CA PRO A 173 5.96 -5.95 13.29
C PRO A 173 7.42 -5.82 13.76
N PRO A 174 7.91 -4.59 14.00
CA PRO A 174 9.26 -4.39 14.49
C PRO A 174 9.45 -5.08 15.85
N PRO A 175 10.62 -5.73 16.08
CA PRO A 175 10.94 -6.32 17.36
C PRO A 175 10.96 -5.28 18.47
N GLN A 176 10.52 -5.66 19.65
CA GLN A 176 10.57 -4.81 20.85
C GLN A 176 12.01 -4.68 21.34
N ILE A 177 12.56 -3.48 21.41
CA ILE A 177 13.89 -3.18 21.91
C ILE A 177 13.88 -3.04 23.44
N GLN A 178 12.76 -2.58 24.02
CA GLN A 178 12.58 -2.42 25.45
C GLN A 178 11.86 -3.63 26.06
N LYS A 179 12.23 -4.01 27.28
CA LYS A 179 11.46 -5.01 28.04
C LYS A 179 10.06 -4.48 28.32
N THR A 180 9.05 -5.19 27.84
CA THR A 180 7.63 -4.98 28.19
C THR A 180 7.39 -5.21 29.67
N GLY A 181 7.81 -4.38 30.53
CA GLY A 181 7.68 -4.56 31.98
C GLY A 181 8.32 -3.45 32.79
N VAL A 182 9.18 -2.65 32.16
CA VAL A 182 9.80 -1.50 32.84
C VAL A 182 8.98 -0.23 32.63
N ALA A 183 8.13 -0.18 31.59
CA ALA A 183 7.27 0.98 31.33
C ALA A 183 6.02 1.08 32.23
N ASN A 184 5.64 -0.01 32.93
CA ASN A 184 4.41 -0.03 33.72
C ASN A 184 4.59 0.18 35.23
N GLN A 185 5.82 0.39 35.73
CA GLN A 185 6.02 0.62 37.16
C GLN A 185 6.34 2.06 37.54
N ASP A 186 6.58 2.96 36.59
CA ASP A 186 6.82 4.39 36.86
C ASP A 186 6.11 5.30 35.84
N ALA A 187 4.85 5.01 35.55
CA ALA A 187 3.99 5.95 34.82
C ALA A 187 3.50 7.12 35.69
N GLY A 188 4.22 7.43 36.77
CA GLY A 188 4.02 8.60 37.64
C GLY A 188 4.58 9.91 37.05
N GLY A 189 5.11 9.90 35.82
CA GLY A 189 5.49 11.10 35.09
C GLY A 189 4.28 11.76 34.45
N GLY A 190 4.23 13.11 34.49
CA GLY A 190 3.13 13.87 33.88
C GLY A 190 3.31 14.05 32.36
N PRO A 191 2.36 14.76 31.69
CA PRO A 191 2.34 15.03 30.24
C PRO A 191 3.58 15.72 29.67
N THR A 192 4.51 16.15 30.52
CA THR A 192 5.80 16.74 30.09
C THR A 192 6.83 15.71 29.67
N GLN A 193 6.60 14.41 29.93
CA GLN A 193 7.54 13.33 29.57
C GLN A 193 7.08 12.58 28.31
N LEU A 194 7.98 12.41 27.36
CA LEU A 194 7.71 11.68 26.11
C LEU A 194 7.26 10.23 26.38
N SER A 195 7.82 9.58 27.40
CA SER A 195 7.45 8.23 27.81
C SER A 195 5.98 8.11 28.21
N TRP A 196 5.42 9.13 28.85
CA TRP A 196 4.02 9.21 29.22
C TRP A 196 3.10 9.15 27.99
N TRP A 197 3.42 9.92 26.94
CA TRP A 197 2.69 9.94 25.67
C TRP A 197 2.81 8.62 24.91
N VAL A 198 4.01 8.07 24.82
CA VAL A 198 4.25 6.79 24.14
C VAL A 198 3.42 5.67 24.77
N THR A 199 3.37 5.61 26.09
CA THR A 199 2.56 4.61 26.81
C THR A 199 1.07 4.77 26.50
N ARG A 200 0.55 5.99 26.53
CA ARG A 200 -0.87 6.28 26.27
C ARG A 200 -1.27 5.94 24.83
N VAL A 201 -0.46 6.30 23.85
CA VAL A 201 -0.70 5.95 22.45
C VAL A 201 -0.70 4.42 22.25
N GLN A 202 0.18 3.70 22.93
CA GLN A 202 0.21 2.23 22.87
C GLN A 202 -1.00 1.59 23.55
N GLU A 203 -1.51 2.15 24.64
CA GLU A 203 -2.73 1.70 25.31
C GLU A 203 -3.96 1.85 24.41
N VAL A 204 -4.13 3.01 23.79
CA VAL A 204 -5.20 3.27 22.82
C VAL A 204 -5.11 2.33 21.62
N ALA A 205 -3.91 2.17 21.06
CA ALA A 205 -3.71 1.27 19.93
C ALA A 205 -4.03 -0.19 20.26
N ARG A 206 -3.72 -0.65 21.48
CA ARG A 206 -4.07 -2.01 21.94
C ARG A 206 -5.57 -2.16 22.17
N ALA A 207 -6.25 -1.17 22.76
CA ALA A 207 -7.70 -1.19 22.95
C ALA A 207 -8.42 -1.29 21.61
N ILE A 208 -8.09 -0.41 20.66
CA ILE A 208 -8.67 -0.42 19.31
C ILE A 208 -8.40 -1.75 18.59
N SER A 209 -7.18 -2.27 18.67
CA SER A 209 -6.85 -3.55 18.02
C SER A 209 -7.53 -4.75 18.69
N GLY A 210 -7.75 -4.69 20.01
CA GLY A 210 -8.50 -5.67 20.78
C GLY A 210 -9.96 -5.73 20.33
N ASP A 211 -10.63 -4.60 20.28
CA ASP A 211 -12.03 -4.49 19.89
C ASP A 211 -12.27 -4.89 18.44
N LEU A 212 -11.38 -4.46 17.53
CA LEU A 212 -11.42 -4.89 16.13
C LEU A 212 -11.23 -6.39 15.95
N SER A 213 -10.43 -7.03 16.80
CA SER A 213 -10.17 -8.47 16.71
C SER A 213 -11.30 -9.34 17.26
N GLN A 214 -12.13 -8.80 18.16
CA GLN A 214 -13.23 -9.53 18.80
C GLN A 214 -14.52 -9.58 17.97
N SER A 215 -14.70 -8.66 17.01
CA SER A 215 -15.92 -8.59 16.21
C SER A 215 -15.64 -8.41 14.70
N PRO A 216 -14.91 -9.31 14.05
CA PRO A 216 -14.48 -9.12 12.65
C PRO A 216 -15.62 -9.16 11.62
N SER A 217 -16.81 -9.62 12.00
CA SER A 217 -17.94 -9.86 11.08
C SER A 217 -19.10 -8.87 11.19
N ASN A 218 -19.07 -7.95 12.16
CA ASN A 218 -20.19 -7.01 12.38
C ASN A 218 -19.68 -5.58 12.68
N PRO A 219 -19.56 -4.70 11.65
CA PRO A 219 -19.03 -3.37 11.82
C PRO A 219 -19.80 -2.47 12.80
N SER A 220 -21.10 -2.67 12.95
CA SER A 220 -21.93 -1.90 13.88
C SER A 220 -21.71 -2.30 15.33
N ALA A 221 -21.49 -3.59 15.60
CA ALA A 221 -21.13 -4.08 16.92
C ALA A 221 -19.74 -3.60 17.33
N THR A 222 -18.77 -3.68 16.43
CA THR A 222 -17.40 -3.19 16.66
C THR A 222 -17.38 -1.70 17.00
N LEU A 223 -18.19 -0.89 16.33
CA LEU A 223 -18.30 0.54 16.62
C LEU A 223 -18.92 0.79 18.00
N SER A 224 -19.94 0.00 18.37
CA SER A 224 -20.58 0.08 19.69
C SER A 224 -19.61 -0.32 20.81
N ASP A 225 -18.84 -1.38 20.61
CA ASP A 225 -17.84 -1.87 21.57
C ASP A 225 -16.72 -0.83 21.76
N LEU A 226 -16.23 -0.25 20.65
CA LEU A 226 -15.23 0.82 20.66
C LEU A 226 -15.71 2.08 21.40
N MET A 227 -16.96 2.46 21.23
CA MET A 227 -17.57 3.61 21.94
C MET A 227 -17.86 3.32 23.42
N SER A 228 -17.93 2.06 23.80
CA SER A 228 -18.21 1.60 25.16
C SER A 228 -16.94 1.21 25.92
N ASP A 229 -15.79 1.15 25.25
CA ASP A 229 -14.52 0.85 25.90
C ASP A 229 -14.19 1.90 26.96
N PRO A 230 -13.99 1.51 28.24
CA PRO A 230 -13.76 2.43 29.35
C PRO A 230 -12.52 3.31 29.12
N LEU A 231 -11.49 2.79 28.47
CA LEU A 231 -10.25 3.53 28.18
C LEU A 231 -10.51 4.65 27.17
N LEU A 232 -11.25 4.37 26.11
CA LEU A 232 -11.58 5.36 25.08
C LEU A 232 -12.62 6.36 25.55
N ALA A 233 -13.61 5.91 26.33
CA ALA A 233 -14.73 6.74 26.76
C ALA A 233 -14.38 7.66 27.94
N THR A 234 -13.49 7.24 28.84
CA THR A 234 -13.20 8.00 30.10
C THR A 234 -11.73 8.42 30.19
N GLU A 235 -10.79 7.52 29.96
CA GLU A 235 -9.37 7.80 30.18
C GLU A 235 -8.79 8.74 29.14
N VAL A 236 -9.11 8.56 27.84
CA VAL A 236 -8.60 9.45 26.78
C VAL A 236 -9.06 10.90 26.98
N PRO A 237 -10.32 11.21 27.31
CA PRO A 237 -10.74 12.56 27.64
C PRO A 237 -10.05 13.12 28.90
N HIS A 238 -9.80 12.27 29.91
CA HIS A 238 -9.09 12.65 31.13
C HIS A 238 -7.64 13.07 30.82
N TRP A 239 -6.90 12.28 30.04
CA TRP A 239 -5.53 12.61 29.61
C TRP A 239 -5.47 13.88 28.77
N ALA A 240 -6.46 14.09 27.90
CA ALA A 240 -6.59 15.32 27.13
C ALA A 240 -6.77 16.53 28.06
N GLY A 241 -7.56 16.39 29.11
CA GLY A 241 -7.77 17.42 30.15
C GLY A 241 -6.50 17.72 30.94
N GLU A 242 -5.78 16.69 31.40
CA GLU A 242 -4.49 16.84 32.07
C GLU A 242 -3.46 17.55 31.19
N SER A 243 -3.35 17.11 29.91
CA SER A 243 -2.45 17.74 28.97
C SER A 243 -2.75 19.21 28.75
N LEU A 244 -4.04 19.56 28.69
CA LEU A 244 -4.48 20.95 28.54
C LEU A 244 -4.03 21.80 29.72
N LEU A 245 -4.18 21.29 30.96
CA LEU A 245 -3.77 22.00 32.18
C LEU A 245 -2.26 22.23 32.24
N TYR A 246 -1.46 21.30 31.75
CA TYR A 246 0.00 21.41 31.77
C TYR A 246 0.56 22.32 30.66
N PHE A 247 -0.01 22.30 29.46
CA PHE A 247 0.56 23.00 28.29
C PHE A 247 -0.11 24.34 27.98
N THR A 248 -1.34 24.59 28.46
CA THR A 248 -2.04 25.84 28.17
C THR A 248 -1.29 27.11 28.62
N PRO A 249 -0.58 27.10 29.73
CA PRO A 249 0.19 28.28 30.15
C PRO A 249 1.49 28.48 29.41
N GLN A 250 2.04 27.45 28.77
CA GLN A 250 3.41 27.46 28.27
C GLN A 250 3.51 27.38 26.75
N VAL A 251 2.58 26.73 26.04
CA VAL A 251 2.65 26.55 24.58
C VAL A 251 1.26 26.47 23.95
N PRO A 252 0.62 27.60 23.63
CA PRO A 252 -0.73 27.62 23.07
C PRO A 252 -0.91 26.83 21.77
N GLN A 253 0.16 26.61 21.00
CA GLN A 253 0.11 25.91 19.73
C GLN A 253 0.06 24.37 19.85
N LEU A 254 0.60 23.80 20.95
CA LEU A 254 0.55 22.34 21.16
C LEU A 254 -0.83 21.85 21.59
N THR A 255 -1.64 22.69 22.19
CA THR A 255 -3.03 22.37 22.53
C THR A 255 -3.91 22.18 21.28
N GLN A 256 -3.65 22.91 20.22
CA GLN A 256 -4.36 22.73 18.93
C GLN A 256 -4.00 21.41 18.25
N LEU A 257 -2.74 20.97 18.36
CA LEU A 257 -2.31 19.68 17.81
C LEU A 257 -2.89 18.47 18.57
N SER A 258 -2.96 18.55 19.90
CA SER A 258 -3.57 17.46 20.70
C SER A 258 -5.09 17.35 20.48
N PHE A 259 -5.80 18.46 20.34
CA PHE A 259 -7.22 18.46 19.98
C PHE A 259 -7.46 17.95 18.55
N GLY A 260 -6.59 18.26 17.59
CA GLY A 260 -6.69 17.78 16.21
C GLY A 260 -6.52 16.27 16.06
N LEU A 261 -5.72 15.64 16.92
CA LEU A 261 -5.49 14.20 16.93
C LEU A 261 -6.56 13.40 17.67
N ILE A 262 -7.24 14.00 18.65
CA ILE A 262 -8.21 13.31 19.52
C ILE A 262 -9.67 13.66 19.13
N ALA A 263 -9.91 14.80 18.48
CA ALA A 263 -11.24 15.24 18.08
C ALA A 263 -12.07 14.23 17.25
N PRO A 264 -11.49 13.43 16.37
CA PRO A 264 -12.25 12.39 15.66
C PRO A 264 -12.67 11.20 16.54
N PHE A 265 -12.12 11.08 17.77
CA PHE A 265 -12.38 9.95 18.66
C PHE A 265 -13.25 10.31 19.87
N ILE A 266 -13.63 11.59 20.05
CA ILE A 266 -14.53 11.99 21.12
C ILE A 266 -15.96 11.96 20.57
N PRO A 267 -16.84 11.02 20.98
CA PRO A 267 -18.25 11.12 20.66
C PRO A 267 -18.81 12.38 21.33
N ALA A 268 -19.35 13.28 20.53
CA ALA A 268 -20.04 14.46 21.01
C ALA A 268 -21.27 14.02 21.84
N ALA A 269 -21.13 14.01 23.15
CA ALA A 269 -22.27 13.84 24.06
C ALA A 269 -23.22 15.01 23.85
N GLY A 270 -24.27 14.81 23.07
CA GLY A 270 -25.49 15.58 23.09
C GLY A 270 -25.49 16.94 22.44
N ALA A 271 -25.08 17.06 21.15
CA ALA A 271 -25.51 18.19 20.30
C ALA A 271 -25.75 17.72 18.87
N PRO A 272 -26.83 18.14 18.22
CA PRO A 272 -27.13 17.74 16.87
C PRO A 272 -26.24 18.44 15.86
N GLY A 273 -25.57 17.68 15.03
CA GLY A 273 -25.26 18.03 13.66
C GLY A 273 -24.27 19.15 13.38
N VAL A 274 -23.31 18.80 12.56
CA VAL A 274 -22.64 19.60 11.52
C VAL A 274 -21.63 20.69 11.91
N ALA A 275 -21.33 20.97 13.16
CA ALA A 275 -20.32 22.00 13.51
C ALA A 275 -18.86 21.51 13.46
N GLY A 276 -18.61 20.18 13.38
CA GLY A 276 -17.27 19.61 13.40
C GLY A 276 -16.52 19.65 12.05
N LEU A 277 -17.21 19.85 10.94
CA LEU A 277 -16.61 19.88 9.58
C LEU A 277 -16.10 21.26 9.13
N ALA A 278 -16.48 22.34 9.84
CA ALA A 278 -16.02 23.69 9.52
C ALA A 278 -14.53 23.93 9.82
N GLY A 279 -13.90 23.13 10.69
CA GLY A 279 -12.48 23.24 11.02
C GLY A 279 -11.53 22.72 9.93
N LEU A 280 -11.99 21.83 9.07
CA LEU A 280 -11.18 21.26 7.99
C LEU A 280 -11.16 22.11 6.72
N ALA A 281 -12.11 23.02 6.55
CA ALA A 281 -12.16 23.94 5.39
C ALA A 281 -11.10 25.06 5.48
N GLY A 282 -10.52 25.31 6.63
CA GLY A 282 -9.49 26.33 6.84
C GLY A 282 -8.07 25.93 6.36
N LEU A 283 -7.83 24.67 6.08
CA LEU A 283 -6.52 24.16 5.63
C LEU A 283 -6.37 24.08 4.10
N ALA A 284 -7.43 24.32 3.34
CA ALA A 284 -7.43 24.23 1.87
C ALA A 284 -7.46 25.59 1.17
N GLY A 285 -7.33 26.70 1.87
CA GLY A 285 -7.44 28.04 1.31
C GLY A 285 -6.18 28.86 1.42
N GLY A 286 -5.44 29.02 0.33
CA GLY A 286 -4.36 29.98 0.29
C GLY A 286 -3.37 29.86 -0.85
N ALA A 287 -3.81 29.61 -2.07
CA ALA A 287 -3.01 30.00 -3.24
C ALA A 287 -3.47 31.37 -3.69
N PRO A 288 -2.58 32.38 -3.78
CA PRO A 288 -2.96 33.69 -4.31
C PRO A 288 -3.17 33.59 -5.82
N ALA A 289 -4.29 34.14 -6.30
CA ALA A 289 -4.59 34.27 -7.71
C ALA A 289 -3.57 35.19 -8.41
N PRO A 290 -3.16 34.90 -9.65
CA PRO A 290 -2.30 35.79 -10.41
C PRO A 290 -3.10 37.04 -10.83
N VAL A 291 -2.53 38.19 -10.51
CA VAL A 291 -2.98 39.50 -11.00
C VAL A 291 -2.56 39.62 -12.46
N LEU A 292 -3.52 39.75 -13.37
CA LEU A 292 -3.28 40.13 -14.75
C LEU A 292 -3.08 41.64 -14.82
N PRO A 293 -2.06 42.14 -15.52
CA PRO A 293 -1.92 43.58 -15.77
C PRO A 293 -2.92 44.05 -16.83
N GLY A 294 -3.59 45.16 -16.56
CA GLY A 294 -4.37 45.94 -17.50
C GLY A 294 -3.50 46.80 -18.41
#